data_afdace0ae8e98e1ddae90ff77b8dfc9d
#
_entry.id   afdace0ae8e98e1ddae90ff77b8dfc9d
#
_cell.length_a   1.000
_cell.length_b   1.000
_cell.length_c   1.000
_cell.angle_alpha   90.00
_cell.angle_beta   90.00
_cell.angle_gamma   90.00
#
_symmetry.space_group_name_H-M   'P 1'
#
loop_
_entity.id
_entity.type
_entity.pdbx_description
1 polymer ?
#
loop_
_entity_poly.entity_id
_entity_poly.type
_entity_poly.pdbx_seq_one_letter_code
_entity_poly.pdbx_strand_id
1 'polypeptide(L)'
;SYYYESWLENTNILFSLDIDAPVQNFDSLKFEKLIIQNINIVIKFAKEFYNHEYKINDVIVLKTEKQPNKFSSHIIFRGLLFENHKVCRNFFTRIVKKEKLNYCDSSIYGKTCLRTCYSSKKGKEYPLLPVKIKIGNEFTCSVSDYQTELDFFVQTLITTVDEDELKSKMVTEKMIVQEYDVPSLEVVPTNNNDNNSEYDLSEILSKLPEEYCNEYVKWNRVGMAL
;
A
#
# COMPACT_ATOMS: atom_id res chain seq x y z
N SER A 1 8.54 -18.35 -3.52
CA SER A 1 8.81 -17.67 -2.25
C SER A 1 7.59 -16.88 -1.80
N TYR A 2 7.40 -16.73 -0.48
CA TYR A 2 6.26 -16.02 0.12
C TYR A 2 6.81 -14.99 1.09
N TYR A 3 7.18 -13.80 0.58
CA TYR A 3 7.70 -12.73 1.39
C TYR A 3 6.71 -11.57 1.45
N TYR A 4 6.56 -11.02 2.63
CA TYR A 4 5.76 -9.84 2.90
C TYR A 4 6.63 -8.84 3.64
N GLU A 5 6.56 -7.60 3.21
CA GLU A 5 7.05 -6.48 3.96
C GLU A 5 6.04 -6.16 5.07
N SER A 6 6.51 -5.90 6.28
CA SER A 6 5.67 -5.51 7.41
C SER A 6 6.20 -4.24 8.05
N TRP A 7 5.31 -3.46 8.65
CA TRP A 7 5.66 -2.19 9.28
C TRP A 7 4.94 -1.99 10.62
N LEU A 8 5.54 -1.16 11.46
CA LEU A 8 4.96 -0.72 12.72
C LEU A 8 4.07 0.50 12.51
N GLU A 9 3.24 0.83 13.50
CA GLU A 9 2.25 1.90 13.42
C GLU A 9 2.84 3.27 13.04
N ASN A 10 4.03 3.59 13.56
CA ASN A 10 4.71 4.87 13.35
C ASN A 10 5.83 4.80 12.29
N THR A 11 5.80 3.81 11.40
CA THR A 11 6.77 3.69 10.32
C THR A 11 6.37 4.62 9.18
N ASN A 12 7.33 5.39 8.68
CA ASN A 12 7.17 6.13 7.43
C ASN A 12 6.95 5.17 6.28
N ILE A 13 5.97 5.45 5.42
CA ILE A 13 5.65 4.58 4.30
C ILE A 13 5.45 5.36 3.01
N LEU A 14 5.84 4.75 1.90
CA LEU A 14 5.54 5.23 0.57
C LEU A 14 4.08 4.95 0.20
N PHE A 15 3.47 5.85 -0.56
CA PHE A 15 2.15 5.59 -1.11
C PHE A 15 2.18 4.40 -2.07
N SER A 16 1.20 3.52 -1.93
CA SER A 16 1.06 2.38 -2.82
C SER A 16 -0.42 2.08 -3.09
N LEU A 17 -0.72 1.53 -4.27
CA LEU A 17 -2.04 1.03 -4.62
C LEU A 17 -1.97 -0.49 -4.82
N ASP A 18 -2.95 -1.22 -4.28
CA ASP A 18 -3.22 -2.62 -4.64
C ASP A 18 -4.47 -2.63 -5.51
N ILE A 19 -4.31 -3.04 -6.78
CA ILE A 19 -5.38 -3.06 -7.78
C ILE A 19 -5.74 -4.51 -8.08
N ASP A 20 -6.99 -4.87 -7.82
CA ASP A 20 -7.55 -6.18 -8.14
C ASP A 20 -8.77 -6.04 -9.05
N ALA A 21 -8.65 -6.46 -10.31
CA ALA A 21 -9.70 -6.36 -11.32
C ALA A 21 -10.17 -7.74 -11.81
N PRO A 22 -11.49 -8.02 -11.87
CA PRO A 22 -12.01 -9.32 -12.28
C PRO A 22 -11.76 -9.59 -13.78
N VAL A 23 -11.33 -10.81 -14.12
CA VAL A 23 -11.05 -11.17 -15.53
C VAL A 23 -12.27 -11.13 -16.45
N GLN A 24 -13.50 -11.21 -15.91
CA GLN A 24 -14.72 -11.11 -16.70
C GLN A 24 -14.87 -9.74 -17.39
N ASN A 25 -14.35 -8.69 -16.77
CA ASN A 25 -14.48 -7.30 -17.23
C ASN A 25 -13.22 -6.77 -17.91
N PHE A 26 -12.09 -7.47 -17.76
CA PHE A 26 -10.78 -6.99 -18.19
C PHE A 26 -10.05 -8.03 -19.04
N ASP A 27 -9.41 -7.55 -20.07
CA ASP A 27 -8.27 -8.18 -20.74
C ASP A 27 -6.97 -7.47 -20.30
N SER A 28 -5.84 -7.96 -20.75
CA SER A 28 -4.53 -7.39 -20.39
C SER A 28 -4.39 -5.91 -20.74
N LEU A 29 -4.93 -5.50 -21.91
CA LEU A 29 -4.85 -4.11 -22.38
C LEU A 29 -5.76 -3.17 -21.56
N LYS A 30 -6.98 -3.61 -21.27
CA LYS A 30 -7.90 -2.84 -20.42
C LYS A 30 -7.37 -2.70 -19.01
N PHE A 31 -6.73 -3.75 -18.48
CA PHE A 31 -6.11 -3.70 -17.16
C PHE A 31 -4.92 -2.73 -17.12
N GLU A 32 -4.08 -2.71 -18.16
CA GLU A 32 -2.99 -1.73 -18.27
C GLU A 32 -3.52 -0.29 -18.33
N LYS A 33 -4.59 -0.04 -19.10
CA LYS A 33 -5.26 1.28 -19.13
C LYS A 33 -5.78 1.68 -17.76
N LEU A 34 -6.34 0.74 -16.98
CA LEU A 34 -6.77 1.00 -15.60
C LEU A 34 -5.61 1.39 -14.70
N ILE A 35 -4.47 0.71 -14.80
CA ILE A 35 -3.24 1.06 -14.07
C ILE A 35 -2.82 2.48 -14.41
N ILE A 36 -2.72 2.82 -15.71
CA ILE A 36 -2.34 4.15 -16.18
C ILE A 36 -3.30 5.22 -15.65
N GLN A 37 -4.61 4.96 -15.72
CA GLN A 37 -5.63 5.88 -15.22
C GLN A 37 -5.43 6.17 -13.73
N ASN A 38 -5.24 5.14 -12.91
CA ASN A 38 -5.05 5.30 -11.46
C ASN A 38 -3.74 6.02 -11.13
N ILE A 39 -2.65 5.76 -11.87
CA ILE A 39 -1.39 6.51 -11.72
C ILE A 39 -1.61 7.99 -12.00
N ASN A 40 -2.25 8.34 -13.11
CA ASN A 40 -2.51 9.73 -13.49
C ASN A 40 -3.38 10.47 -12.47
N ILE A 41 -4.38 9.78 -11.89
CA ILE A 41 -5.22 10.35 -10.83
C ILE A 41 -4.38 10.70 -9.60
N VAL A 42 -3.52 9.79 -9.15
CA VAL A 42 -2.66 10.02 -7.98
C VAL A 42 -1.68 11.17 -8.21
N ILE A 43 -1.01 11.19 -9.37
CA ILE A 43 -0.05 12.24 -9.72
C ILE A 43 -0.75 13.61 -9.80
N LYS A 44 -1.89 13.68 -10.46
CA LYS A 44 -2.71 14.91 -10.54
C LYS A 44 -3.10 15.39 -9.15
N PHE A 45 -3.59 14.49 -8.29
CA PHE A 45 -3.99 14.82 -6.95
C PHE A 45 -2.81 15.30 -6.09
N ALA A 46 -1.66 14.63 -6.15
CA ALA A 46 -0.46 15.05 -5.43
C ALA A 46 0.01 16.44 -5.86
N LYS A 47 -0.08 16.77 -7.16
CA LYS A 47 0.25 18.10 -7.68
C LYS A 47 -0.74 19.17 -7.20
N GLU A 48 -2.03 18.91 -7.29
CA GLU A 48 -3.07 19.88 -6.94
C GLU A 48 -3.10 20.20 -5.44
N PHE A 49 -2.93 19.18 -4.57
CA PHE A 49 -3.11 19.32 -3.13
C PHE A 49 -1.83 19.53 -2.34
N TYR A 50 -0.69 19.05 -2.84
CA TYR A 50 0.59 19.13 -2.11
C TYR A 50 1.65 19.89 -2.89
N ASN A 51 1.29 20.44 -4.07
CA ASN A 51 2.23 21.10 -4.98
C ASN A 51 3.46 20.23 -5.27
N HIS A 52 3.26 18.91 -5.29
CA HIS A 52 4.31 17.94 -5.51
C HIS A 52 4.37 17.55 -6.97
N GLU A 53 5.44 17.94 -7.66
CA GLU A 53 5.69 17.47 -9.03
C GLU A 53 6.23 16.06 -9.01
N TYR A 54 5.48 15.16 -9.61
CA TYR A 54 5.78 13.75 -9.67
C TYR A 54 6.20 13.33 -11.08
N LYS A 55 7.27 12.56 -11.18
CA LYS A 55 7.75 12.00 -12.45
C LYS A 55 7.24 10.59 -12.63
N ILE A 56 6.91 10.21 -13.87
CA ILE A 56 6.46 8.85 -14.19
C ILE A 56 7.53 7.80 -13.87
N ASN A 57 8.81 8.15 -14.02
CA ASN A 57 9.91 7.25 -13.70
C ASN A 57 10.14 7.04 -12.18
N ASP A 58 9.43 7.77 -11.31
CA ASP A 58 9.39 7.51 -9.87
C ASP A 58 8.30 6.49 -9.49
N VAL A 59 7.51 6.03 -10.47
CA VAL A 59 6.47 5.03 -10.25
C VAL A 59 6.99 3.63 -10.59
N ILE A 60 6.86 2.70 -9.66
CA ILE A 60 7.13 1.28 -9.87
C ILE A 60 5.81 0.54 -10.01
N VAL A 61 5.69 -0.29 -11.02
CA VAL A 61 4.53 -1.15 -11.23
C VAL A 61 4.95 -2.61 -11.12
N LEU A 62 4.32 -3.33 -10.21
CA LEU A 62 4.44 -4.78 -10.07
C LEU A 62 3.12 -5.41 -10.48
N LYS A 63 3.17 -6.44 -11.30
CA LYS A 63 1.98 -7.11 -11.84
C LYS A 63 2.13 -8.62 -11.67
N THR A 64 1.06 -9.31 -11.32
CA THR A 64 1.05 -10.77 -11.40
C THR A 64 0.80 -11.20 -12.84
N GLU A 65 1.29 -12.38 -13.20
CA GLU A 65 0.79 -13.07 -14.37
C GLU A 65 -0.72 -13.30 -14.26
N LYS A 66 -1.37 -13.60 -15.39
CA LYS A 66 -2.82 -13.79 -15.45
C LYS A 66 -3.25 -14.89 -14.47
N GLN A 67 -4.00 -14.48 -13.45
CA GLN A 67 -4.67 -15.41 -12.54
C GLN A 67 -6.02 -15.84 -13.13
N PRO A 68 -6.57 -17.01 -12.74
CA PRO A 68 -7.84 -17.50 -13.27
C PRO A 68 -9.02 -16.54 -13.11
N ASN A 69 -9.04 -15.79 -12.00
CA ASN A 69 -10.21 -15.01 -11.59
C ASN A 69 -9.99 -13.49 -11.61
N LYS A 70 -8.74 -13.04 -11.61
CA LYS A 70 -8.42 -11.60 -11.52
C LYS A 70 -7.08 -11.24 -12.11
N PHE A 71 -6.96 -9.98 -12.49
CA PHE A 71 -5.70 -9.28 -12.66
C PHE A 71 -5.34 -8.58 -11.36
N SER A 72 -4.06 -8.61 -10.97
CA SER A 72 -3.58 -7.98 -9.75
C SER A 72 -2.29 -7.19 -10.00
N SER A 73 -2.21 -5.98 -9.45
CA SER A 73 -1.04 -5.11 -9.57
C SER A 73 -0.82 -4.33 -8.30
N HIS A 74 0.44 -4.21 -7.88
CA HIS A 74 0.85 -3.22 -6.89
C HIS A 74 1.54 -2.06 -7.60
N ILE A 75 1.22 -0.84 -7.22
CA ILE A 75 1.85 0.37 -7.75
C ILE A 75 2.47 1.10 -6.57
N ILE A 76 3.76 1.42 -6.67
CA ILE A 76 4.51 2.12 -5.62
C ILE A 76 4.93 3.47 -6.16
N PHE A 77 4.63 4.52 -5.41
CA PHE A 77 4.96 5.90 -5.76
C PHE A 77 6.19 6.33 -4.95
N ARG A 78 7.40 6.19 -5.55
CA ARG A 78 8.65 6.65 -4.94
C ARG A 78 8.58 8.16 -4.77
N GLY A 79 9.04 8.68 -3.63
CA GLY A 79 8.97 10.12 -3.35
C GLY A 79 7.60 10.65 -2.87
N LEU A 80 6.56 9.82 -2.80
CA LEU A 80 5.31 10.17 -2.12
C LEU A 80 5.29 9.47 -0.75
N LEU A 81 5.97 10.09 0.19
CA LEU A 81 6.23 9.56 1.52
C LEU A 81 5.22 10.12 2.53
N PHE A 82 4.74 9.25 3.40
CA PHE A 82 3.84 9.58 4.48
C PHE A 82 4.45 9.28 5.84
N GLU A 83 4.13 10.13 6.81
CA GLU A 83 4.56 10.00 8.20
C GLU A 83 4.23 8.63 8.80
N ASN A 84 3.09 8.06 8.43
CA ASN A 84 2.66 6.72 8.82
C ASN A 84 1.50 6.23 7.95
N HIS A 85 1.10 4.98 8.13
CA HIS A 85 0.03 4.35 7.35
C HIS A 85 -1.36 5.01 7.57
N LYS A 86 -1.63 5.63 8.72
CA LYS A 86 -2.90 6.35 8.99
C LYS A 86 -3.00 7.61 8.11
N VAL A 87 -1.91 8.38 8.05
CA VAL A 87 -1.81 9.56 7.17
C VAL A 87 -1.93 9.15 5.71
N CYS A 88 -1.26 8.07 5.32
CA CYS A 88 -1.36 7.49 3.99
C CYS A 88 -2.79 7.06 3.64
N ARG A 89 -3.50 6.41 4.57
CA ARG A 89 -4.92 6.04 4.43
C ARG A 89 -5.82 7.27 4.25
N ASN A 90 -5.57 8.34 5.01
CA ASN A 90 -6.32 9.59 4.91
C ASN A 90 -6.14 10.21 3.52
N PHE A 91 -4.93 10.22 2.99
CA PHE A 91 -4.64 10.64 1.63
C PHE A 91 -5.42 9.81 0.59
N PHE A 92 -5.34 8.48 0.66
CA PHE A 92 -6.10 7.58 -0.21
C PHE A 92 -7.61 7.87 -0.15
N THR A 93 -8.16 8.01 1.05
CA THR A 93 -9.58 8.29 1.24
C THR A 93 -10.02 9.60 0.59
N ARG A 94 -9.17 10.62 0.62
CA ARG A 94 -9.42 11.90 -0.05
C ARG A 94 -9.42 11.77 -1.56
N ILE A 95 -8.45 11.04 -2.12
CA ILE A 95 -8.45 10.77 -3.57
C ILE A 95 -9.75 10.08 -3.96
N VAL A 96 -10.15 9.03 -3.25
CA VAL A 96 -11.38 8.28 -3.55
C VAL A 96 -12.63 9.15 -3.45
N LYS A 97 -12.68 10.09 -2.51
CA LYS A 97 -13.82 11.03 -2.38
C LYS A 97 -13.90 12.02 -3.52
N LYS A 98 -12.77 12.49 -4.04
CA LYS A 98 -12.70 13.52 -5.08
C LYS A 98 -12.61 12.95 -6.49
N GLU A 99 -11.85 11.89 -6.64
CA GLU A 99 -11.59 11.23 -7.92
C GLU A 99 -11.99 9.75 -7.81
N LYS A 100 -12.32 9.13 -8.93
CA LYS A 100 -12.73 7.72 -8.92
C LYS A 100 -11.51 6.80 -9.13
N LEU A 101 -10.86 6.39 -8.03
CA LEU A 101 -9.93 5.26 -8.07
C LEU A 101 -10.72 3.96 -8.22
N ASN A 102 -10.48 3.23 -9.32
CA ASN A 102 -11.22 2.02 -9.61
C ASN A 102 -10.42 0.78 -9.20
N TYR A 103 -11.11 -0.20 -8.60
CA TYR A 103 -10.55 -1.51 -8.24
C TYR A 103 -9.35 -1.47 -7.29
N CYS A 104 -9.18 -0.39 -6.52
CA CYS A 104 -8.15 -0.28 -5.51
C CYS A 104 -8.63 -0.82 -4.16
N ASP A 105 -7.84 -1.72 -3.55
CA ASP A 105 -8.11 -2.25 -2.22
C ASP A 105 -7.62 -1.28 -1.14
N SER A 106 -8.56 -0.65 -0.42
CA SER A 106 -8.24 0.24 0.70
C SER A 106 -7.76 -0.50 1.95
N SER A 107 -7.98 -1.81 2.02
CA SER A 107 -7.63 -2.61 3.20
C SER A 107 -6.12 -2.70 3.45
N ILE A 108 -5.29 -2.42 2.43
CA ILE A 108 -3.83 -2.39 2.59
C ILE A 108 -3.37 -1.40 3.66
N TYR A 109 -4.08 -0.28 3.83
CA TYR A 109 -3.74 0.72 4.85
C TYR A 109 -4.26 0.39 6.25
N GLY A 110 -5.07 -0.66 6.39
CA GLY A 110 -5.48 -1.22 7.67
C GLY A 110 -4.68 -2.46 8.07
N LYS A 111 -3.88 -3.00 7.13
CA LYS A 111 -2.99 -4.13 7.34
C LYS A 111 -1.58 -3.61 7.60
N THR A 112 -0.80 -4.36 8.33
CA THR A 112 0.60 -4.04 8.59
C THR A 112 1.56 -4.83 7.71
N CYS A 113 1.09 -5.33 6.56
CA CYS A 113 1.93 -6.07 5.62
C CYS A 113 1.46 -5.95 4.17
N LEU A 114 2.44 -5.91 3.26
CA LEU A 114 2.26 -5.91 1.82
C LEU A 114 3.16 -6.99 1.20
N ARG A 115 2.67 -7.66 0.17
CA ARG A 115 3.47 -8.66 -0.56
C ARG A 115 4.58 -7.97 -1.34
N THR A 116 5.82 -8.48 -1.22
CA THR A 116 6.99 -7.92 -1.89
C THR A 116 7.09 -8.34 -3.36
N CYS A 117 7.93 -7.65 -4.12
CA CYS A 117 8.33 -8.04 -5.47
C CYS A 117 8.86 -9.48 -5.49
N TYR A 118 8.69 -10.19 -6.58
CA TYR A 118 9.05 -11.60 -6.80
C TYR A 118 8.38 -12.62 -5.87
N SER A 119 7.42 -12.20 -5.05
CA SER A 119 6.72 -13.07 -4.10
C SER A 119 5.33 -13.43 -4.58
N SER A 120 4.93 -14.69 -4.30
CA SER A 120 3.58 -15.20 -4.53
C SER A 120 2.76 -15.21 -3.24
N LYS A 121 1.45 -15.35 -3.33
CA LYS A 121 0.60 -15.71 -2.18
C LYS A 121 0.84 -17.20 -1.84
N LYS A 122 0.76 -17.55 -0.55
CA LYS A 122 0.92 -18.94 -0.10
C LYS A 122 0.00 -19.89 -0.90
N GLY A 123 0.57 -20.96 -1.44
CA GLY A 123 -0.16 -21.94 -2.26
C GLY A 123 -0.56 -21.46 -3.66
N LYS A 124 0.03 -20.35 -4.14
CA LYS A 124 -0.18 -19.80 -5.50
C LYS A 124 1.17 -19.60 -6.19
N GLU A 125 1.18 -19.75 -7.52
CA GLU A 125 2.37 -19.58 -8.38
C GLU A 125 2.27 -18.28 -9.21
N TYR A 126 1.76 -17.20 -8.60
CA TYR A 126 1.60 -15.91 -9.28
C TYR A 126 2.45 -14.85 -8.58
N PRO A 127 3.77 -14.79 -8.86
CA PRO A 127 4.63 -13.76 -8.29
C PRO A 127 4.27 -12.37 -8.81
N LEU A 128 4.54 -11.36 -7.99
CA LEU A 128 4.53 -9.97 -8.43
C LEU A 128 5.82 -9.68 -9.19
N LEU A 129 5.71 -9.41 -10.47
CA LEU A 129 6.84 -9.13 -11.36
C LEU A 129 6.85 -7.65 -11.77
N PRO A 130 8.04 -7.04 -11.89
CA PRO A 130 8.17 -5.67 -12.38
C PRO A 130 7.72 -5.54 -13.82
N VAL A 131 6.98 -4.48 -14.13
CA VAL A 131 6.49 -4.19 -15.48
C VAL A 131 6.79 -2.75 -15.83
N LYS A 132 7.39 -2.53 -17.00
CA LYS A 132 7.62 -1.20 -17.57
C LYS A 132 6.39 -0.78 -18.38
N ILE A 133 5.74 0.32 -17.98
CA ILE A 133 4.54 0.85 -18.64
C ILE A 133 4.86 2.22 -19.25
N LYS A 134 4.43 2.43 -20.47
CA LYS A 134 4.55 3.73 -21.15
C LYS A 134 3.34 4.60 -20.83
N ILE A 135 3.61 5.81 -20.32
CA ILE A 135 2.59 6.83 -20.01
C ILE A 135 2.98 8.13 -20.71
N GLY A 136 2.27 8.49 -21.76
CA GLY A 136 2.68 9.59 -22.62
C GLY A 136 4.01 9.30 -23.32
N ASN A 137 5.01 10.15 -23.09
CA ASN A 137 6.37 9.99 -23.61
C ASN A 137 7.36 9.39 -22.59
N GLU A 138 6.94 9.12 -21.37
CA GLU A 138 7.75 8.59 -20.28
C GLU A 138 7.44 7.12 -20.01
N PHE A 139 8.31 6.47 -19.24
CA PHE A 139 8.14 5.10 -18.79
C PHE A 139 8.19 5.04 -17.26
N THR A 140 7.39 4.15 -16.68
CA THR A 140 7.54 3.76 -15.27
C THR A 140 8.89 3.12 -15.04
N CYS A 141 9.37 3.17 -13.81
CA CYS A 141 10.63 2.60 -13.40
C CYS A 141 10.64 1.06 -13.59
N SER A 142 11.79 0.52 -13.94
CA SER A 142 11.99 -0.91 -14.17
C SER A 142 13.37 -1.36 -13.67
N VAL A 143 13.61 -2.68 -13.68
CA VAL A 143 14.88 -3.29 -13.25
C VAL A 143 16.08 -2.70 -13.98
N SER A 144 15.94 -2.39 -15.29
CA SER A 144 17.03 -1.85 -16.11
C SER A 144 17.48 -0.44 -15.73
N ASP A 145 16.73 0.25 -14.87
CA ASP A 145 17.03 1.59 -14.41
C ASP A 145 17.93 1.56 -13.14
N TYR A 146 18.30 0.37 -12.64
CA TYR A 146 19.15 0.15 -11.47
C TYR A 146 20.39 -0.67 -11.81
N GLN A 147 21.41 -0.58 -10.95
CA GLN A 147 22.67 -1.30 -11.14
C GLN A 147 22.52 -2.80 -10.95
N THR A 148 21.71 -3.21 -9.97
CA THR A 148 21.42 -4.61 -9.69
C THR A 148 19.94 -4.85 -9.49
N GLU A 149 19.51 -6.11 -9.65
CA GLU A 149 18.14 -6.54 -9.34
C GLU A 149 17.82 -6.39 -7.84
N LEU A 150 18.83 -6.50 -6.98
CA LEU A 150 18.69 -6.26 -5.55
C LEU A 150 18.40 -4.80 -5.24
N ASP A 151 19.11 -3.86 -5.91
CA ASP A 151 18.83 -2.43 -5.74
C ASP A 151 17.41 -2.10 -6.15
N PHE A 152 16.95 -2.64 -7.29
CA PHE A 152 15.57 -2.50 -7.69
C PHE A 152 14.59 -3.09 -6.66
N PHE A 153 14.86 -4.31 -6.15
CA PHE A 153 14.03 -4.95 -5.14
C PHE A 153 13.87 -4.08 -3.90
N VAL A 154 14.96 -3.51 -3.39
CA VAL A 154 14.94 -2.58 -2.25
C VAL A 154 14.03 -1.39 -2.52
N GLN A 155 14.04 -0.85 -3.74
CA GLN A 155 13.18 0.26 -4.13
C GLN A 155 11.69 -0.11 -4.22
N THR A 156 11.36 -1.40 -4.29
CA THR A 156 9.96 -1.87 -4.25
C THR A 156 9.39 -2.01 -2.85
N LEU A 157 10.22 -1.85 -1.81
CA LEU A 157 9.76 -1.86 -0.43
C LEU A 157 9.18 -0.49 -0.04
N ILE A 158 7.98 -0.48 0.52
CA ILE A 158 7.29 0.78 0.84
C ILE A 158 7.77 1.42 2.15
N THR A 159 8.51 0.68 2.98
CA THR A 159 9.11 1.18 4.23
C THR A 159 10.56 1.59 4.06
N THR A 160 11.19 1.24 2.93
CA THR A 160 12.57 1.63 2.65
C THR A 160 12.60 3.02 2.04
N VAL A 161 13.02 3.97 2.83
CA VAL A 161 13.08 5.38 2.48
C VAL A 161 14.51 5.87 2.68
N ASP A 162 15.07 6.51 1.66
CA ASP A 162 16.30 7.27 1.86
C ASP A 162 15.95 8.54 2.65
N GLU A 163 16.38 8.56 3.91
CA GLU A 163 15.97 9.58 4.88
C GLU A 163 16.36 10.99 4.46
N ASP A 164 17.47 11.15 3.77
CA ASP A 164 18.00 12.48 3.44
C ASP A 164 17.30 13.09 2.22
N GLU A 165 16.92 12.27 1.24
CA GLU A 165 16.24 12.72 0.03
C GLU A 165 14.75 13.00 0.26
N LEU A 166 14.13 12.33 1.21
CA LEU A 166 12.68 12.31 1.38
C LEU A 166 12.13 13.14 2.54
N LYS A 167 12.95 13.50 3.54
CA LYS A 167 12.53 14.35 4.68
C LYS A 167 11.92 15.69 4.26
N SER A 168 12.37 16.24 3.14
CA SER A 168 11.85 17.52 2.60
C SER A 168 10.48 17.38 1.90
N LYS A 169 10.02 16.16 1.61
CA LYS A 169 8.82 15.87 0.81
C LYS A 169 7.78 15.06 1.56
N MET A 170 7.96 14.82 2.86
CA MET A 170 7.07 13.99 3.65
C MET A 170 5.71 14.66 3.87
N VAL A 171 4.64 13.96 3.55
CA VAL A 171 3.27 14.38 3.84
C VAL A 171 2.94 14.04 5.28
N THR A 172 2.64 15.07 6.08
CA THR A 172 2.29 14.94 7.50
C THR A 172 0.79 15.10 7.71
N GLU A 173 0.30 14.67 8.87
CA GLU A 173 -1.11 14.83 9.23
C GLU A 173 -1.54 16.32 9.22
N LYS A 174 -0.67 17.22 9.66
CA LYS A 174 -0.93 18.67 9.65
C LYS A 174 -1.20 19.22 8.25
N MET A 175 -0.48 18.76 7.23
CA MET A 175 -0.71 19.18 5.84
C MET A 175 -2.06 18.68 5.33
N ILE A 176 -2.53 17.56 5.86
CA ILE A 176 -3.81 16.98 5.49
C ILE A 176 -4.98 17.74 6.14
N VAL A 177 -4.83 18.22 7.37
CA VAL A 177 -5.89 18.88 8.15
C VAL A 177 -6.10 20.34 7.70
N GLN A 178 -5.06 21.03 7.25
CA GLN A 178 -5.14 22.47 6.94
C GLN A 178 -6.03 22.83 5.75
N GLU A 179 -6.40 21.88 4.88
CA GLU A 179 -7.19 22.19 3.67
C GLU A 179 -8.71 22.00 3.82
N TYR A 180 -9.20 21.47 4.90
CA TYR A 180 -10.64 21.30 5.11
C TYR A 180 -11.05 21.52 6.55
N ASP A 181 -11.56 22.71 6.86
CA ASP A 181 -12.61 22.86 7.86
C ASP A 181 -13.85 22.09 7.35
N VAL A 182 -13.82 20.77 7.49
CA VAL A 182 -15.06 20.01 7.41
C VAL A 182 -15.82 20.36 8.66
N PRO A 183 -17.05 20.94 8.56
CA PRO A 183 -17.89 21.10 9.73
C PRO A 183 -17.91 19.76 10.45
N SER A 184 -17.51 19.76 11.72
CA SER A 184 -17.57 18.58 12.57
C SER A 184 -18.99 18.01 12.44
N LEU A 185 -19.13 16.88 11.75
CA LEU A 185 -20.31 16.06 11.93
C LEU A 185 -20.31 15.73 13.42
N GLU A 186 -21.25 16.34 14.15
CA GLU A 186 -21.51 15.99 15.54
C GLU A 186 -21.56 14.47 15.61
N VAL A 187 -20.57 13.91 16.29
CA VAL A 187 -20.58 12.49 16.64
C VAL A 187 -21.76 12.35 17.59
N VAL A 188 -22.89 11.86 17.05
CA VAL A 188 -23.98 11.40 17.89
C VAL A 188 -23.37 10.35 18.82
N PRO A 189 -23.37 10.57 20.13
CA PRO A 189 -22.82 9.58 21.05
C PRO A 189 -23.67 8.34 20.94
N THR A 190 -23.18 7.33 20.25
CA THR A 190 -23.72 5.99 20.37
C THR A 190 -23.42 5.54 21.79
N ASN A 191 -24.46 5.43 22.61
CA ASN A 191 -24.39 4.75 23.89
C ASN A 191 -24.10 3.27 23.66
N ASN A 192 -22.86 2.94 23.40
CA ASN A 192 -22.37 1.57 23.49
C ASN A 192 -21.96 1.34 24.95
N ASN A 193 -22.91 0.83 25.73
CA ASN A 193 -22.59 0.05 26.92
C ASN A 193 -22.00 -1.28 26.47
N ASP A 194 -20.84 -1.25 25.86
CA ASP A 194 -20.02 -2.44 25.69
C ASP A 194 -19.16 -2.56 26.94
N ASN A 195 -19.56 -3.51 27.79
CA ASN A 195 -18.71 -4.06 28.82
C ASN A 195 -17.37 -4.47 28.17
N ASN A 196 -16.33 -3.64 28.36
CA ASN A 196 -14.96 -4.04 28.11
C ASN A 196 -14.67 -5.25 28.99
N SER A 197 -14.87 -6.45 28.46
CA SER A 197 -14.21 -7.63 28.99
C SER A 197 -12.74 -7.45 28.66
N GLU A 198 -11.96 -7.00 29.63
CA GLU A 198 -10.51 -7.02 29.60
C GLU A 198 -10.11 -8.49 29.39
N TYR A 199 -9.83 -8.86 28.14
CA TYR A 199 -9.30 -10.18 27.84
C TYR A 199 -7.92 -10.28 28.47
N ASP A 200 -7.75 -11.19 29.40
CA ASP A 200 -6.44 -11.46 29.99
C ASP A 200 -5.55 -12.12 28.93
N LEU A 201 -4.73 -11.29 28.30
CA LEU A 201 -3.76 -11.69 27.28
C LEU A 201 -2.84 -12.81 27.80
N SER A 202 -2.56 -12.84 29.11
CA SER A 202 -1.71 -13.86 29.73
C SER A 202 -2.40 -15.23 29.70
N GLU A 203 -3.72 -15.29 29.85
CA GLU A 203 -4.49 -16.52 29.74
C GLU A 203 -4.52 -17.04 28.28
N ILE A 204 -4.68 -16.16 27.31
CA ILE A 204 -4.64 -16.52 25.89
C ILE A 204 -3.26 -17.06 25.50
N LEU A 205 -2.20 -16.35 25.91
CA LEU A 205 -0.81 -16.75 25.62
C LEU A 205 -0.45 -18.09 26.26
N SER A 206 -0.96 -18.37 27.46
CA SER A 206 -0.71 -19.65 28.16
C SER A 206 -1.33 -20.87 27.48
N LYS A 207 -2.34 -20.66 26.64
CA LYS A 207 -3.05 -21.71 25.87
C LYS A 207 -2.46 -21.94 24.47
N LEU A 208 -1.46 -21.14 24.06
CA LEU A 208 -0.81 -21.33 22.77
C LEU A 208 0.14 -22.56 22.83
N PRO A 209 0.09 -23.43 21.80
CA PRO A 209 1.07 -24.49 21.68
C PRO A 209 2.50 -23.96 21.63
N GLU A 210 3.44 -24.65 22.29
CA GLU A 210 4.86 -24.26 22.40
C GLU A 210 5.52 -24.00 21.02
N GLU A 211 5.07 -24.69 19.99
CA GLU A 211 5.50 -24.49 18.60
C GLU A 211 5.18 -23.08 18.06
N TYR A 212 4.18 -22.37 18.63
CA TYR A 212 3.88 -20.99 18.27
C TYR A 212 4.83 -19.98 18.92
N CYS A 213 5.50 -20.38 20.00
CA CYS A 213 6.48 -19.54 20.70
C CYS A 213 7.85 -19.56 20.01
N ASN A 214 8.16 -20.60 19.25
CA ASN A 214 9.50 -20.85 18.70
C ASN A 214 9.63 -20.52 17.19
N GLU A 215 8.54 -20.28 16.47
CA GLU A 215 8.58 -19.96 15.06
C GLU A 215 8.07 -18.54 14.78
N TYR A 216 8.95 -17.66 14.33
CA TYR A 216 8.64 -16.26 13.97
C TYR A 216 7.40 -16.09 13.06
N VAL A 217 7.20 -17.03 12.12
CA VAL A 217 6.04 -17.02 11.21
C VAL A 217 4.72 -17.29 11.95
N LYS A 218 4.74 -18.10 13.02
CA LYS A 218 3.57 -18.40 13.83
C LYS A 218 3.28 -17.26 14.81
N TRP A 219 4.32 -16.63 15.35
CA TRP A 219 4.21 -15.42 16.17
C TRP A 219 3.54 -14.26 15.42
N ASN A 220 3.90 -14.04 14.16
CA ASN A 220 3.25 -13.03 13.33
C ASN A 220 1.74 -13.28 13.14
N ARG A 221 1.28 -14.54 13.17
CA ARG A 221 -0.15 -14.88 13.10
C ARG A 221 -0.89 -14.58 14.40
N VAL A 222 -0.25 -14.76 15.54
CA VAL A 222 -0.83 -14.43 16.86
C VAL A 222 -0.93 -12.92 17.01
N GLY A 223 0.11 -12.16 16.64
CA GLY A 223 0.08 -10.70 16.64
C GLY A 223 -0.90 -10.05 15.67
N MET A 224 -1.44 -10.81 14.68
CA MET A 224 -2.50 -10.34 13.79
C MET A 224 -3.91 -10.71 14.28
N ALA A 225 -4.02 -11.60 15.28
CA ALA A 225 -5.30 -12.05 15.85
C ALA A 225 -5.66 -11.32 17.16
N LEU A 226 -4.70 -10.63 17.74
CA LEU A 226 -4.82 -9.77 18.92
C LEU A 226 -4.90 -8.30 18.51
#